data_dfd538660eed3b27fdee1e95579f2249
#
_entry.id   dfd538660eed3b27fdee1e95579f2249
#
_cell.length_a   1.000
_cell.length_b   1.000
_cell.length_c   1.000
_cell.angle_alpha   90.00
_cell.angle_beta   90.00
_cell.angle_gamma   90.00
#
_symmetry.space_group_name_H-M   'P 1'
#
loop_
_entity.id
_entity.type
_entity.pdbx_description
1 polymer ?
#
loop_
_entity_poly.entity_id
_entity_poly.type
_entity_poly.pdbx_seq_one_letter_code
_entity_poly.pdbx_strand_id
1 'polypeptide(L)'
;QYLHRFPAFLQQADMESNGKSIDRNGEEVDYQTGPIIWGEPGTNGQHAFYQLIHQGTKMIPCDFIAFAKASNPKGDHHEKLLANCFAQSEALMKGKSRMEVDAELGHTAHKNMLAPFKVFPGNIPSSTFLFDHLTPYSLGQLITLYEHKIFIQGVIWNVFSFDQWGVELGK
;
A
#
# COMPACT_ATOMS: atom_id res chain seq x y z
N GLN A 1 -14.41 -4.49 6.92
CA GLN A 1 -14.59 -4.86 8.33
C GLN A 1 -13.87 -6.17 8.68
N TYR A 2 -14.05 -7.27 7.92
CA TYR A 2 -13.42 -8.57 8.21
C TYR A 2 -11.92 -8.60 7.98
N LEU A 3 -11.37 -7.80 7.06
CA LEU A 3 -9.93 -7.73 6.75
C LEU A 3 -9.18 -6.63 7.51
N HIS A 4 -9.76 -5.98 8.50
CA HIS A 4 -9.11 -4.86 9.22
C HIS A 4 -7.79 -5.26 9.89
N ARG A 5 -7.60 -6.54 10.23
CA ARG A 5 -6.36 -7.08 10.80
C ARG A 5 -5.39 -7.65 9.77
N PHE A 6 -5.75 -7.64 8.48
CA PHE A 6 -4.88 -8.16 7.44
C PHE A 6 -3.53 -7.42 7.31
N PRO A 7 -3.47 -6.09 7.42
CA PRO A 7 -2.17 -5.40 7.47
C PRO A 7 -1.29 -5.85 8.64
N ALA A 8 -1.86 -6.07 9.82
CA ALA A 8 -1.11 -6.57 10.99
C ALA A 8 -0.60 -8.01 10.79
N PHE A 9 -1.34 -8.86 10.08
CA PHE A 9 -0.87 -10.18 9.67
C PHE A 9 0.34 -10.05 8.72
N LEU A 10 0.26 -9.17 7.72
CA LEU A 10 1.35 -8.94 6.78
C LEU A 10 2.59 -8.31 7.44
N GLN A 11 2.41 -7.47 8.45
CA GLN A 11 3.53 -6.96 9.25
C GLN A 11 4.35 -8.10 9.81
N GLN A 12 3.71 -9.04 10.48
CA GLN A 12 4.41 -10.22 11.00
C GLN A 12 4.96 -11.07 9.87
N ALA A 13 4.15 -11.42 8.88
CA ALA A 13 4.54 -12.35 7.83
C ALA A 13 5.73 -11.87 6.99
N ASP A 14 5.78 -10.60 6.61
CA ASP A 14 6.81 -10.07 5.70
C ASP A 14 7.99 -9.43 6.46
N MET A 15 7.70 -8.54 7.43
CA MET A 15 8.76 -7.83 8.14
C MET A 15 9.62 -8.78 8.99
N GLU A 16 9.01 -9.77 9.62
CA GLU A 16 9.72 -10.80 10.38
C GLU A 16 10.52 -11.73 9.45
N SER A 17 9.92 -12.11 8.31
CA SER A 17 10.57 -13.01 7.36
C SER A 17 11.74 -12.38 6.60
N ASN A 18 11.57 -11.15 6.12
CA ASN A 18 12.50 -10.51 5.18
C ASN A 18 13.29 -9.32 5.76
N GLY A 19 13.03 -8.94 7.02
CA GLY A 19 13.75 -7.85 7.69
C GLY A 19 15.14 -8.30 8.14
N LYS A 20 16.05 -8.52 7.20
CA LYS A 20 17.38 -9.11 7.43
C LYS A 20 18.47 -8.32 6.73
N SER A 21 19.62 -8.25 7.37
CA SER A 21 20.83 -7.58 6.87
C SER A 21 21.93 -8.53 6.42
N ILE A 22 21.73 -9.84 6.56
CA ILE A 22 22.71 -10.87 6.19
C ILE A 22 22.13 -11.73 5.06
N ASP A 23 22.91 -11.91 4.00
CA ASP A 23 22.54 -12.73 2.87
C ASP A 23 22.72 -14.24 3.13
N ARG A 24 22.35 -15.08 2.17
CA ARG A 24 22.48 -16.55 2.27
C ARG A 24 23.91 -17.05 2.32
N ASN A 25 24.88 -16.21 2.00
CA ASN A 25 26.33 -16.53 2.07
C ASN A 25 26.92 -16.11 3.41
N GLY A 26 26.16 -15.44 4.29
CA GLY A 26 26.63 -14.93 5.56
C GLY A 26 27.25 -13.54 5.49
N GLU A 27 27.10 -12.83 4.37
CA GLU A 27 27.66 -11.50 4.14
C GLU A 27 26.63 -10.41 4.41
N GLU A 28 27.07 -9.26 4.90
CA GLU A 28 26.22 -8.09 5.11
C GLU A 28 25.78 -7.50 3.76
N VAL A 29 24.46 -7.21 3.62
CA VAL A 29 23.92 -6.62 2.41
C VAL A 29 24.05 -5.10 2.42
N ASP A 30 24.32 -4.48 1.25
CA ASP A 30 24.43 -3.05 1.05
C ASP A 30 23.16 -2.41 0.44
N TYR A 31 22.06 -3.17 0.37
CA TYR A 31 20.76 -2.75 -0.13
C TYR A 31 19.66 -2.94 0.93
N GLN A 32 18.52 -2.31 0.71
CA GLN A 32 17.39 -2.40 1.64
C GLN A 32 16.62 -3.71 1.45
N THR A 33 16.32 -4.38 2.55
CA THR A 33 15.49 -5.59 2.63
C THR A 33 14.33 -5.35 3.57
N GLY A 34 13.28 -6.16 3.46
CA GLY A 34 12.14 -6.13 4.38
C GLY A 34 11.36 -4.80 4.34
N PRO A 35 10.25 -4.70 3.60
CA PRO A 35 9.46 -3.48 3.55
C PRO A 35 8.84 -3.18 4.92
N ILE A 36 8.70 -1.91 5.26
CA ILE A 36 7.85 -1.49 6.39
C ILE A 36 6.40 -1.55 5.92
N ILE A 37 5.62 -2.46 6.48
CA ILE A 37 4.23 -2.68 6.10
C ILE A 37 3.29 -2.02 7.11
N TRP A 38 2.31 -1.29 6.60
CA TRP A 38 1.20 -0.73 7.35
C TRP A 38 0.01 -0.57 6.43
N GLY A 39 -1.17 -0.44 7.00
CA GLY A 39 -2.39 -0.28 6.23
C GLY A 39 -3.62 -0.18 7.13
N GLU A 40 -4.70 0.32 6.55
CA GLU A 40 -5.97 0.53 7.21
C GLU A 40 -7.13 0.28 6.24
N PRO A 41 -8.36 0.07 6.73
CA PRO A 41 -9.55 0.16 5.90
C PRO A 41 -9.59 1.48 5.14
N GLY A 42 -9.94 1.44 3.84
CA GLY A 42 -9.73 2.52 2.89
C GLY A 42 -10.16 3.91 3.33
N THR A 43 -11.36 4.06 3.92
CA THR A 43 -11.85 5.35 4.42
C THR A 43 -11.04 5.89 5.60
N ASN A 44 -10.62 5.05 6.53
CA ASN A 44 -9.76 5.46 7.64
C ASN A 44 -8.35 5.82 7.17
N GLY A 45 -7.77 4.99 6.30
CA GLY A 45 -6.45 5.20 5.72
C GLY A 45 -6.32 6.53 4.99
N GLN A 46 -7.37 6.95 4.27
CA GLN A 46 -7.41 8.21 3.55
C GLN A 46 -7.16 9.42 4.47
N HIS A 47 -7.68 9.39 5.68
CA HIS A 47 -7.49 10.48 6.66
C HIS A 47 -6.26 10.29 7.57
N ALA A 48 -5.59 9.15 7.49
CA ALA A 48 -4.44 8.85 8.35
C ALA A 48 -3.10 9.11 7.66
N PHE A 49 -2.89 8.64 6.43
CA PHE A 49 -1.57 8.63 5.83
C PHE A 49 -1.52 8.91 4.32
N TYR A 50 -2.63 9.18 3.66
CA TYR A 50 -2.62 9.44 2.21
C TYR A 50 -1.90 10.73 1.84
N GLN A 51 -1.83 11.71 2.73
CA GLN A 51 -1.00 12.90 2.53
C GLN A 51 0.47 12.52 2.29
N LEU A 52 1.00 11.58 3.09
CA LEU A 52 2.37 11.09 2.95
C LEU A 52 2.56 10.33 1.63
N ILE A 53 1.60 9.50 1.25
CA ILE A 53 1.66 8.70 0.02
C ILE A 53 1.67 9.60 -1.22
N HIS A 54 0.79 10.61 -1.27
CA HIS A 54 0.64 11.48 -2.44
C HIS A 54 1.73 12.54 -2.58
N GLN A 55 2.20 13.14 -1.48
CA GLN A 55 3.11 14.29 -1.51
C GLN A 55 4.33 14.14 -0.60
N GLY A 56 4.53 13.00 0.02
CA GLY A 56 5.72 12.74 0.82
C GLY A 56 6.98 12.60 -0.03
N THR A 57 8.12 12.61 0.64
CA THR A 57 9.45 12.50 0.00
C THR A 57 9.90 11.07 -0.25
N LYS A 58 9.13 10.08 0.20
CA LYS A 58 9.43 8.65 0.02
C LYS A 58 8.45 8.04 -0.96
N MET A 59 8.95 7.21 -1.86
CA MET A 59 8.10 6.37 -2.69
C MET A 59 7.54 5.23 -1.83
N ILE A 60 6.21 5.14 -1.77
CA ILE A 60 5.49 4.14 -0.98
C ILE A 60 4.56 3.38 -1.93
N PRO A 61 4.95 2.19 -2.43
CA PRO A 61 4.06 1.35 -3.23
C PRO A 61 2.82 0.95 -2.43
N CYS A 62 1.67 0.97 -3.08
CA CYS A 62 0.38 0.71 -2.43
C CYS A 62 -0.31 -0.51 -3.03
N ASP A 63 -0.88 -1.35 -2.17
CA ASP A 63 -1.78 -2.42 -2.57
C ASP A 63 -3.21 -2.08 -2.12
N PHE A 64 -4.14 -1.98 -3.07
CA PHE A 64 -5.56 -1.80 -2.84
C PHE A 64 -6.26 -3.16 -2.96
N ILE A 65 -6.96 -3.57 -1.91
CA ILE A 65 -7.71 -4.83 -1.88
C ILE A 65 -9.19 -4.50 -1.81
N ALA A 66 -9.94 -4.88 -2.84
CA ALA A 66 -11.35 -4.59 -2.99
C ALA A 66 -12.14 -5.84 -3.39
N PHE A 67 -13.44 -5.82 -3.13
CA PHE A 67 -14.38 -6.88 -3.46
C PHE A 67 -15.52 -6.30 -4.29
N ALA A 68 -15.86 -6.93 -5.42
CA ALA A 68 -16.93 -6.46 -6.28
C ALA A 68 -18.30 -6.51 -5.59
N LYS A 69 -18.51 -7.48 -4.71
CA LYS A 69 -19.76 -7.68 -3.98
C LYS A 69 -19.57 -7.49 -2.47
N ALA A 70 -20.44 -6.73 -1.86
CA ALA A 70 -20.46 -6.57 -0.40
C ALA A 70 -21.04 -7.81 0.29
N SER A 71 -20.41 -8.24 1.40
CA SER A 71 -20.99 -9.30 2.26
C SER A 71 -22.27 -8.85 2.98
N ASN A 72 -22.41 -7.55 3.24
CA ASN A 72 -23.58 -6.95 3.88
C ASN A 72 -23.92 -5.65 3.14
N PRO A 73 -24.68 -5.70 2.04
CA PRO A 73 -25.00 -4.52 1.24
C PRO A 73 -25.90 -3.55 2.03
N LYS A 74 -25.59 -2.25 1.92
CA LYS A 74 -26.39 -1.15 2.49
C LYS A 74 -26.55 -0.04 1.48
N GLY A 75 -27.66 -0.06 0.74
CA GLY A 75 -27.90 0.91 -0.34
C GLY A 75 -26.70 0.94 -1.33
N ASP A 76 -26.29 2.13 -1.71
CA ASP A 76 -25.19 2.39 -2.65
C ASP A 76 -23.80 2.56 -2.00
N HIS A 77 -23.68 2.27 -0.69
CA HIS A 77 -22.43 2.48 0.06
C HIS A 77 -21.24 1.71 -0.54
N HIS A 78 -21.48 0.48 -1.00
CA HIS A 78 -20.42 -0.34 -1.56
C HIS A 78 -19.88 0.18 -2.89
N GLU A 79 -20.79 0.63 -3.75
CA GLU A 79 -20.43 1.24 -5.05
C GLU A 79 -19.61 2.52 -4.86
N LYS A 80 -20.02 3.37 -3.90
CA LYS A 80 -19.27 4.57 -3.52
C LYS A 80 -17.88 4.23 -2.97
N LEU A 81 -17.78 3.17 -2.16
CA LEU A 81 -16.50 2.71 -1.61
C LEU A 81 -15.56 2.21 -2.73
N LEU A 82 -16.07 1.44 -3.68
CA LEU A 82 -15.30 0.98 -4.84
C LEU A 82 -14.87 2.16 -5.73
N ALA A 83 -15.77 3.10 -6.00
CA ALA A 83 -15.43 4.30 -6.76
C ALA A 83 -14.30 5.09 -6.10
N ASN A 84 -14.33 5.27 -4.76
CA ASN A 84 -13.24 5.90 -4.03
C ASN A 84 -11.94 5.09 -4.10
N CYS A 85 -12.00 3.77 -4.00
CA CYS A 85 -10.83 2.90 -4.11
C CYS A 85 -10.13 3.07 -5.46
N PHE A 86 -10.89 3.04 -6.56
CA PHE A 86 -10.34 3.23 -7.91
C PHE A 86 -9.85 4.66 -8.14
N ALA A 87 -10.55 5.65 -7.61
CA ALA A 87 -10.12 7.04 -7.69
C ALA A 87 -8.77 7.26 -7.00
N GLN A 88 -8.50 6.57 -5.89
CA GLN A 88 -7.21 6.68 -5.20
C GLN A 88 -6.07 6.06 -6.02
N SER A 89 -6.26 4.88 -6.60
CA SER A 89 -5.25 4.27 -7.47
C SER A 89 -5.01 5.10 -8.74
N GLU A 90 -6.06 5.68 -9.32
CA GLU A 90 -5.94 6.60 -10.45
C GLU A 90 -5.18 7.88 -10.07
N ALA A 91 -5.48 8.47 -8.91
CA ALA A 91 -4.80 9.66 -8.43
C ALA A 91 -3.30 9.42 -8.19
N LEU A 92 -2.92 8.26 -7.64
CA LEU A 92 -1.52 7.86 -7.48
C LEU A 92 -0.80 7.72 -8.82
N MET A 93 -1.48 7.18 -9.82
CA MET A 93 -0.93 7.00 -11.17
C MET A 93 -0.76 8.34 -11.89
N LYS A 94 -1.82 9.15 -11.94
CA LYS A 94 -1.86 10.38 -12.73
C LYS A 94 -1.21 11.57 -12.05
N GLY A 95 -1.40 11.72 -10.75
CA GLY A 95 -1.08 12.96 -10.05
C GLY A 95 -1.96 14.14 -10.51
N LYS A 96 -1.44 15.35 -10.34
CA LYS A 96 -2.04 16.60 -10.81
C LYS A 96 -0.93 17.59 -11.18
N SER A 97 -0.85 17.90 -12.45
CA SER A 97 0.20 18.77 -12.99
C SER A 97 0.03 20.23 -12.56
N ARG A 98 1.10 21.01 -12.66
CA ARG A 98 1.05 22.46 -12.43
C ARG A 98 0.05 23.16 -13.35
N MET A 99 -0.05 22.74 -14.60
CA MET A 99 -0.98 23.32 -15.58
C MET A 99 -2.44 23.10 -15.15
N GLU A 100 -2.81 21.91 -14.70
CA GLU A 100 -4.15 21.60 -14.19
C GLU A 100 -4.47 22.41 -12.91
N VAL A 101 -3.51 22.52 -12.01
CA VAL A 101 -3.64 23.34 -10.80
C VAL A 101 -3.82 24.81 -11.16
N ASP A 102 -3.06 25.33 -12.10
CA ASP A 102 -3.16 26.72 -12.56
C ASP A 102 -4.50 27.01 -13.24
N ALA A 103 -5.05 26.05 -13.98
CA ALA A 103 -6.38 26.14 -14.56
C ALA A 103 -7.48 26.15 -13.48
N GLU A 104 -7.36 25.27 -12.47
CA GLU A 104 -8.30 25.19 -11.34
C GLU A 104 -8.30 26.45 -10.48
N LEU A 105 -7.12 27.00 -10.18
CA LEU A 105 -6.99 28.21 -9.37
C LEU A 105 -7.43 29.49 -10.13
N GLY A 106 -7.48 29.44 -11.46
CA GLY A 106 -7.93 30.55 -12.28
C GLY A 106 -7.19 31.85 -11.98
N HIS A 107 -7.94 32.92 -11.64
CA HIS A 107 -7.40 34.24 -11.31
C HIS A 107 -7.37 34.53 -9.82
N THR A 108 -7.30 33.50 -8.95
CA THR A 108 -7.21 33.69 -7.49
C THR A 108 -5.97 34.50 -7.14
N ALA A 109 -6.11 35.48 -6.25
CA ALA A 109 -5.02 36.43 -5.86
C ALA A 109 -3.77 35.70 -5.31
N HIS A 110 -3.93 34.54 -4.70
CA HIS A 110 -2.85 33.73 -4.11
C HIS A 110 -2.40 32.54 -4.97
N LYS A 111 -2.74 32.51 -6.27
CA LYS A 111 -2.46 31.43 -7.19
C LYS A 111 -1.00 30.95 -7.13
N ASN A 112 -0.07 31.86 -7.32
CA ASN A 112 1.36 31.52 -7.36
C ASN A 112 1.89 30.97 -6.03
N MET A 113 1.33 31.41 -4.91
CA MET A 113 1.67 30.94 -3.59
C MET A 113 1.09 29.55 -3.32
N LEU A 114 -0.15 29.28 -3.74
CA LEU A 114 -0.87 28.03 -3.45
C LEU A 114 -0.55 26.91 -4.42
N ALA A 115 -0.24 27.22 -5.67
CA ALA A 115 -0.09 26.22 -6.71
C ALA A 115 0.98 25.16 -6.41
N PRO A 116 2.17 25.47 -5.85
CA PRO A 116 3.16 24.44 -5.52
C PRO A 116 2.64 23.38 -4.54
N PHE A 117 1.76 23.76 -3.62
CA PHE A 117 1.21 22.85 -2.60
C PHE A 117 0.06 21.97 -3.13
N LYS A 118 -0.46 22.27 -4.31
CA LYS A 118 -1.57 21.55 -4.95
C LYS A 118 -1.13 20.66 -6.10
N VAL A 119 0.15 20.64 -6.44
CA VAL A 119 0.73 19.72 -7.42
C VAL A 119 0.97 18.38 -6.77
N PHE A 120 0.60 17.32 -7.48
CA PHE A 120 0.82 15.93 -7.08
C PHE A 120 1.67 15.26 -8.16
N PRO A 121 2.85 14.71 -7.83
CA PRO A 121 3.75 14.18 -8.84
C PRO A 121 3.17 13.00 -9.64
N GLY A 122 2.28 12.21 -9.04
CA GLY A 122 1.82 10.98 -9.67
C GLY A 122 2.92 9.94 -9.84
N ASN A 123 2.70 8.98 -10.74
CA ASN A 123 3.65 7.90 -11.03
C ASN A 123 4.08 7.09 -9.79
N ILE A 124 3.18 6.98 -8.82
CA ILE A 124 3.37 6.18 -7.61
C ILE A 124 2.84 4.78 -7.90
N PRO A 125 3.68 3.74 -7.81
CA PRO A 125 3.28 2.38 -8.14
C PRO A 125 2.21 1.88 -7.17
N SER A 126 1.17 1.26 -7.73
CA SER A 126 0.13 0.61 -6.94
C SER A 126 -0.40 -0.64 -7.65
N SER A 127 -0.86 -1.60 -6.85
CA SER A 127 -1.57 -2.79 -7.32
C SER A 127 -3.01 -2.73 -6.82
N THR A 128 -3.96 -3.13 -7.66
CA THR A 128 -5.36 -3.24 -7.25
C THR A 128 -5.82 -4.68 -7.41
N PHE A 129 -6.13 -5.32 -6.28
CA PHE A 129 -6.68 -6.67 -6.24
C PHE A 129 -8.19 -6.59 -6.12
N LEU A 130 -8.90 -6.94 -7.18
CA LEU A 130 -10.37 -6.98 -7.21
C LEU A 130 -10.85 -8.44 -7.21
N PHE A 131 -11.41 -8.88 -6.09
CA PHE A 131 -12.06 -10.17 -5.95
C PHE A 131 -13.58 -10.04 -6.15
N ASP A 132 -14.25 -11.15 -6.52
CA ASP A 132 -15.71 -11.14 -6.64
C ASP A 132 -16.37 -10.81 -5.27
N HIS A 133 -16.06 -11.58 -4.23
CA HIS A 133 -16.48 -11.31 -2.86
C HIS A 133 -15.57 -12.00 -1.84
N LEU A 134 -15.65 -11.58 -0.59
CA LEU A 134 -14.85 -12.16 0.48
C LEU A 134 -15.45 -13.50 0.92
N THR A 135 -14.70 -14.56 0.69
CA THR A 135 -14.99 -15.94 1.13
C THR A 135 -13.75 -16.54 1.78
N PRO A 136 -13.85 -17.69 2.48
CA PRO A 136 -12.67 -18.43 2.91
C PRO A 136 -11.72 -18.77 1.76
N TYR A 137 -12.26 -19.05 0.57
CA TYR A 137 -11.47 -19.35 -0.62
C TYR A 137 -10.68 -18.13 -1.12
N SER A 138 -11.34 -16.97 -1.32
CA SER A 138 -10.66 -15.75 -1.76
C SER A 138 -9.69 -15.20 -0.70
N LEU A 139 -9.97 -15.41 0.58
CA LEU A 139 -9.02 -15.11 1.66
C LEU A 139 -7.78 -16.01 1.57
N GLY A 140 -7.96 -17.32 1.36
CA GLY A 140 -6.85 -18.25 1.15
C GLY A 140 -5.99 -17.88 -0.05
N GLN A 141 -6.60 -17.48 -1.18
CA GLN A 141 -5.89 -16.99 -2.36
C GLN A 141 -5.05 -15.74 -2.03
N LEU A 142 -5.63 -14.79 -1.29
CA LEU A 142 -4.96 -13.55 -0.89
C LEU A 142 -3.76 -13.83 0.03
N ILE A 143 -3.93 -14.69 1.03
CA ILE A 143 -2.85 -15.11 1.93
C ILE A 143 -1.72 -15.75 1.13
N THR A 144 -2.03 -16.75 0.31
CA THR A 144 -1.05 -17.47 -0.51
C THR A 144 -0.30 -16.54 -1.47
N LEU A 145 -0.98 -15.55 -2.06
CA LEU A 145 -0.35 -14.54 -2.91
C LEU A 145 0.74 -13.78 -2.15
N TYR A 146 0.46 -13.34 -0.93
CA TYR A 146 1.46 -12.62 -0.12
C TYR A 146 2.55 -13.54 0.41
N GLU A 147 2.27 -14.79 0.74
CA GLU A 147 3.30 -15.77 1.10
C GLU A 147 4.28 -16.00 -0.06
N HIS A 148 3.77 -16.14 -1.29
CA HIS A 148 4.60 -16.22 -2.49
C HIS A 148 5.40 -14.94 -2.73
N LYS A 149 4.80 -13.76 -2.52
CA LYS A 149 5.50 -12.47 -2.60
C LYS A 149 6.69 -12.44 -1.63
N ILE A 150 6.48 -12.80 -0.37
CA ILE A 150 7.50 -12.83 0.68
C ILE A 150 8.64 -13.78 0.29
N PHE A 151 8.30 -14.98 -0.17
CA PHE A 151 9.29 -15.96 -0.64
C PHE A 151 10.13 -15.42 -1.81
N ILE A 152 9.45 -14.87 -2.83
CA ILE A 152 10.13 -14.32 -4.02
C ILE A 152 11.02 -13.14 -3.65
N GLN A 153 10.58 -12.25 -2.77
CA GLN A 153 11.39 -11.15 -2.25
C GLN A 153 12.65 -11.67 -1.55
N GLY A 154 12.52 -12.70 -0.71
CA GLY A 154 13.68 -13.33 -0.06
C GLY A 154 14.66 -13.95 -1.06
N VAL A 155 14.16 -14.51 -2.15
CA VAL A 155 15.02 -15.02 -3.24
C VAL A 155 15.74 -13.87 -3.96
N ILE A 156 15.02 -12.79 -4.31
CA ILE A 156 15.58 -11.61 -5.00
C ILE A 156 16.64 -10.92 -4.12
N TRP A 157 16.37 -10.77 -2.83
CA TRP A 157 17.28 -10.16 -1.88
C TRP A 157 18.36 -11.11 -1.35
N ASN A 158 18.36 -12.35 -1.81
CA ASN A 158 19.30 -13.38 -1.37
C ASN A 158 19.32 -13.60 0.16
N VAL A 159 18.17 -13.45 0.85
CA VAL A 159 18.04 -13.65 2.29
C VAL A 159 17.23 -14.92 2.60
N PHE A 160 17.42 -15.48 3.78
CA PHE A 160 16.58 -16.58 4.26
C PHE A 160 15.28 -15.99 4.84
N SER A 161 14.16 -16.19 4.14
CA SER A 161 12.82 -15.87 4.64
C SER A 161 12.35 -16.89 5.69
N PHE A 162 11.32 -16.52 6.47
CA PHE A 162 10.58 -17.38 7.40
C PHE A 162 11.36 -17.86 8.63
N ASP A 163 12.50 -17.27 8.95
CA ASP A 163 13.15 -17.36 10.25
C ASP A 163 13.15 -15.99 10.98
N GLN A 164 13.39 -15.96 12.28
CA GLN A 164 13.21 -14.76 13.09
C GLN A 164 14.27 -14.60 14.22
N TRP A 165 15.53 -14.78 13.91
CA TRP A 165 16.62 -14.68 14.90
C TRP A 165 16.60 -13.36 15.70
N GLY A 166 16.22 -12.24 15.06
CA GLY A 166 16.12 -10.94 15.72
C GLY A 166 15.08 -10.86 16.83
N VAL A 167 14.05 -11.72 16.79
CA VAL A 167 12.99 -11.76 17.83
C VAL A 167 13.49 -12.48 19.09
N GLU A 168 14.54 -13.28 18.99
CA GLU A 168 15.08 -14.07 20.11
C GLU A 168 15.98 -13.26 21.04
N LEU A 169 16.55 -12.16 20.55
CA LEU A 169 17.47 -11.32 21.32
C LEU A 169 16.83 -10.71 22.57
N GLY A 170 15.53 -10.48 22.55
CA GLY A 170 14.79 -9.86 23.66
C GLY A 170 14.11 -10.85 24.62
N LYS A 171 14.28 -12.13 24.42
CA LYS A 171 13.76 -13.20 25.27
C LYS A 171 14.82 -13.64 26.26
#